data_917504b0cf8c98d980aecfacf90370d8
#
_entry.id   917504b0cf8c98d980aecfacf90370d8
#
_cell.length_a   1.000
_cell.length_b   1.000
_cell.length_c   1.000
_cell.angle_alpha   90.00
_cell.angle_beta   90.00
_cell.angle_gamma   90.00
#
_symmetry.space_group_name_H-M   'P 1'
#
loop_
_entity.id
_entity.type
_entity.pdbx_description
1 polymer ?
#
loop_
_entity_poly.entity_id
_entity_poly.type
_entity_poly.pdbx_seq_one_letter_code
_entity_poly.pdbx_strand_id
1 'polypeptide(L)'
;FQLSYFAAQWITFSGFVMFGLLSIPVGLWQDRTGKKFILLLGLCIMLAGLLIPAVFGFTTFPMFLLAVLLLGAGATTLQVAGNPIMRDVSPPGLYSRNLSLAQFVKAIGSLSGPLLPVIAARWFGASWQVVFPIYSAAVALTVLAVLPLKVEERRAPDQRPATLASCLKLLGNGYVALMVLAIFFYVGAEVSVSAGIPLYLKDRFGIDIARTGLLGTGLFFLALTIGRFSGGILLNWMKPKSFFLITCLISIAGLLGIFFPSAAVSAACFFLTGLGFANIFPLVFSITVDSMPAHANALSGLMVTAIVGAAFVPPLMGYVSDLAGSAQAGFLVPLAAILYVTAAALANLRRAA
;
A
#
# COMPACT_ATOMS: atom_id res chain seq x y z
N PHE A 1 23.56 11.70 -2.77
CA PHE A 1 23.25 12.37 -4.07
C PHE A 1 23.10 13.89 -3.97
N GLN A 2 23.02 14.50 -2.80
CA GLN A 2 22.78 15.94 -2.60
C GLN A 2 21.66 16.51 -3.51
N LEU A 3 20.51 15.84 -3.50
CA LEU A 3 19.38 16.16 -4.37
C LEU A 3 18.62 17.39 -3.88
N SER A 4 18.07 18.18 -4.81
CA SER A 4 17.03 19.15 -4.49
C SER A 4 15.77 18.43 -3.99
N TYR A 5 14.90 19.13 -3.24
CA TYR A 5 13.62 18.55 -2.78
C TYR A 5 12.80 18.01 -3.95
N PHE A 6 12.74 18.73 -5.07
CA PHE A 6 12.06 18.27 -6.28
C PHE A 6 12.67 16.98 -6.85
N ALA A 7 14.00 16.90 -6.94
CA ALA A 7 14.68 15.70 -7.46
C ALA A 7 14.47 14.48 -6.55
N ALA A 8 14.38 14.68 -5.23
CA ALA A 8 14.08 13.59 -4.30
C ALA A 8 12.67 13.00 -4.47
N GLN A 9 11.68 13.78 -4.93
CA GLN A 9 10.33 13.29 -5.20
C GLN A 9 10.26 12.29 -6.37
N TRP A 10 11.22 12.33 -7.30
CA TRP A 10 11.31 11.34 -8.37
C TRP A 10 11.50 9.92 -7.86
N ILE A 11 12.09 9.73 -6.67
CA ILE A 11 12.25 8.41 -6.06
C ILE A 11 10.86 7.81 -5.75
N THR A 12 10.03 8.56 -5.05
CA THR A 12 8.66 8.13 -4.71
C THR A 12 7.81 7.94 -5.97
N PHE A 13 7.85 8.92 -6.88
CA PHE A 13 7.12 8.85 -8.15
C PHE A 13 7.50 7.61 -8.95
N SER A 14 8.80 7.32 -9.12
CA SER A 14 9.30 6.16 -9.88
C SER A 14 8.79 4.83 -9.30
N GLY A 15 8.71 4.71 -7.97
CA GLY A 15 8.17 3.52 -7.34
C GLY A 15 6.69 3.31 -7.60
N PHE A 16 5.88 4.38 -7.52
CA PHE A 16 4.42 4.27 -7.57
C PHE A 16 3.82 4.42 -8.97
N VAL A 17 4.49 5.08 -9.91
CA VAL A 17 3.98 5.23 -11.29
C VAL A 17 3.78 3.88 -11.98
N MET A 18 4.58 2.88 -11.63
CA MET A 18 4.47 1.54 -12.19
C MET A 18 3.12 0.87 -11.86
N PHE A 19 2.49 1.22 -10.74
CA PHE A 19 1.14 0.74 -10.43
C PHE A 19 0.10 1.25 -11.44
N GLY A 20 0.23 2.49 -11.88
CA GLY A 20 -0.62 3.05 -12.93
C GLY A 20 -0.38 2.42 -14.30
N LEU A 21 0.88 2.20 -14.66
CA LEU A 21 1.28 1.77 -16.00
C LEU A 21 1.14 0.27 -16.22
N LEU A 22 1.51 -0.56 -15.23
CA LEU A 22 1.65 -2.01 -15.43
C LEU A 22 0.47 -2.84 -14.92
N SER A 23 -0.38 -2.33 -14.01
CA SER A 23 -1.41 -3.17 -13.39
C SER A 23 -2.38 -3.78 -14.39
N ILE A 24 -2.91 -3.00 -15.32
CA ILE A 24 -3.83 -3.50 -16.35
C ILE A 24 -3.11 -4.43 -17.34
N PRO A 25 -1.98 -4.04 -17.97
CA PRO A 25 -1.24 -4.94 -18.86
C PRO A 25 -0.86 -6.27 -18.21
N VAL A 26 -0.37 -6.24 -16.98
CA VAL A 26 0.00 -7.45 -16.23
C VAL A 26 -1.24 -8.30 -15.91
N GLY A 27 -2.37 -7.68 -15.54
CA GLY A 27 -3.64 -8.38 -15.32
C GLY A 27 -4.15 -9.11 -16.57
N LEU A 28 -4.04 -8.46 -17.75
CA LEU A 28 -4.38 -9.06 -19.04
C LEU A 28 -3.44 -10.23 -19.41
N TRP A 29 -2.18 -10.07 -19.11
CA TRP A 29 -1.17 -11.13 -19.34
C TRP A 29 -1.38 -12.31 -18.41
N GLN A 30 -1.71 -12.06 -17.16
CA GLN A 30 -2.04 -13.06 -16.15
C GLN A 30 -3.17 -14.03 -16.61
N ASP A 31 -4.19 -13.52 -17.27
CA ASP A 31 -5.29 -14.36 -17.78
C ASP A 31 -4.83 -15.39 -18.81
N ARG A 32 -3.74 -15.13 -19.51
CA ARG A 32 -3.16 -16.02 -20.54
C ARG A 32 -2.11 -16.97 -19.98
N THR A 33 -1.26 -16.48 -19.06
CA THR A 33 -0.07 -17.22 -18.58
C THR A 33 -0.26 -17.86 -17.21
N GLY A 34 -1.32 -17.46 -16.49
CA GLY A 34 -1.59 -17.92 -15.13
C GLY A 34 -0.97 -17.02 -14.05
N LYS A 35 -1.57 -17.05 -12.87
CA LYS A 35 -1.23 -16.18 -11.74
C LYS A 35 0.12 -16.51 -11.13
N LYS A 36 0.47 -17.82 -11.04
CA LYS A 36 1.77 -18.26 -10.49
C LYS A 36 2.93 -17.76 -11.34
N PHE A 37 2.82 -17.81 -12.68
CA PHE A 37 3.86 -17.30 -13.58
C PHE A 37 4.09 -15.81 -13.34
N ILE A 38 3.02 -15.02 -13.28
CA ILE A 38 3.10 -13.57 -13.04
C ILE A 38 3.66 -13.26 -11.66
N LEU A 39 3.33 -14.06 -10.64
CA LEU A 39 3.90 -13.92 -9.30
C LEU A 39 5.42 -14.10 -9.31
N LEU A 40 5.91 -15.18 -9.94
CA LEU A 40 7.36 -15.45 -10.09
C LEU A 40 8.05 -14.36 -10.90
N LEU A 41 7.43 -13.89 -11.99
CA LEU A 41 7.96 -12.79 -12.79
C LEU A 41 8.12 -11.52 -11.94
N GLY A 42 7.12 -11.18 -11.12
CA GLY A 42 7.19 -10.03 -10.21
C GLY A 42 8.33 -10.14 -9.20
N LEU A 43 8.54 -11.34 -8.63
CA LEU A 43 9.68 -11.60 -7.73
C LEU A 43 11.02 -11.44 -8.46
N CYS A 44 11.15 -11.94 -9.68
CA CYS A 44 12.38 -11.81 -10.47
C CYS A 44 12.68 -10.35 -10.84
N ILE A 45 11.67 -9.56 -11.23
CA ILE A 45 11.81 -8.12 -11.51
C ILE A 45 12.24 -7.37 -10.23
N MET A 46 11.63 -7.68 -9.10
CA MET A 46 11.99 -7.09 -7.81
C MET A 46 13.42 -7.44 -7.41
N LEU A 47 13.83 -8.71 -7.58
CA LEU A 47 15.19 -9.15 -7.32
C LEU A 47 16.20 -8.40 -8.20
N ALA A 48 15.92 -8.24 -9.48
CA ALA A 48 16.78 -7.46 -10.39
C ALA A 48 16.91 -6.00 -9.91
N GLY A 49 15.82 -5.37 -9.46
CA GLY A 49 15.85 -4.03 -8.90
C GLY A 49 16.70 -3.90 -7.63
N LEU A 50 16.66 -4.91 -6.74
CA LEU A 50 17.46 -4.96 -5.51
C LEU A 50 18.94 -5.23 -5.78
N LEU A 51 19.25 -6.06 -6.78
CA LEU A 51 20.63 -6.42 -7.12
C LEU A 51 21.42 -5.24 -7.71
N ILE A 52 20.76 -4.29 -8.39
CA ILE A 52 21.44 -3.12 -8.96
C ILE A 52 22.24 -2.39 -7.87
N PRO A 53 21.62 -1.81 -6.81
CA PRO A 53 22.38 -1.13 -5.77
C PRO A 53 23.20 -2.09 -4.90
N ALA A 54 22.83 -3.36 -4.77
CA ALA A 54 23.58 -4.35 -4.00
C ALA A 54 24.93 -4.68 -4.63
N VAL A 55 24.99 -4.76 -5.98
CA VAL A 55 26.21 -5.16 -6.73
C VAL A 55 27.00 -3.94 -7.19
N PHE A 56 26.34 -2.94 -7.75
CA PHE A 56 26.99 -1.78 -8.36
C PHE A 56 27.09 -0.57 -7.40
N GLY A 57 26.47 -0.65 -6.22
CA GLY A 57 26.40 0.46 -5.29
C GLY A 57 25.51 1.62 -5.80
N PHE A 58 25.69 2.79 -5.16
CA PHE A 58 24.93 4.02 -5.48
C PHE A 58 25.78 4.96 -6.34
N THR A 59 26.19 4.49 -7.53
CA THR A 59 27.12 5.23 -8.38
C THR A 59 26.49 6.49 -8.99
N THR A 60 25.28 6.37 -9.53
CA THR A 60 24.56 7.47 -10.17
C THR A 60 23.09 7.50 -9.78
N PHE A 61 22.51 8.71 -9.73
CA PHE A 61 21.09 8.87 -9.42
C PHE A 61 20.15 8.21 -10.45
N PRO A 62 20.36 8.29 -11.78
CA PRO A 62 19.55 7.57 -12.76
C PRO A 62 19.55 6.05 -12.57
N MET A 63 20.69 5.47 -12.20
CA MET A 63 20.79 4.03 -11.93
C MET A 63 20.00 3.64 -10.69
N PHE A 64 20.01 4.48 -9.65
CA PHE A 64 19.16 4.29 -8.48
C PHE A 64 17.67 4.41 -8.81
N LEU A 65 17.28 5.40 -9.64
CA LEU A 65 15.91 5.53 -10.13
C LEU A 65 15.47 4.28 -10.91
N LEU A 66 16.34 3.72 -11.76
CA LEU A 66 16.06 2.47 -12.48
C LEU A 66 15.80 1.32 -11.50
N ALA A 67 16.60 1.19 -10.45
CA ALA A 67 16.38 0.20 -9.40
C ALA A 67 15.01 0.37 -8.73
N VAL A 68 14.64 1.61 -8.35
CA VAL A 68 13.33 1.92 -7.76
C VAL A 68 12.17 1.65 -8.73
N LEU A 69 12.35 1.96 -10.01
CA LEU A 69 11.40 1.64 -11.09
C LEU A 69 11.15 0.13 -11.19
N LEU A 70 12.20 -0.67 -11.17
CA LEU A 70 12.11 -2.14 -11.18
C LEU A 70 11.43 -2.66 -9.89
N LEU A 71 11.75 -2.09 -8.73
CA LEU A 71 11.07 -2.42 -7.48
C LEU A 71 9.56 -2.12 -7.57
N GLY A 72 9.19 -0.97 -8.11
CA GLY A 72 7.78 -0.60 -8.35
C GLY A 72 7.10 -1.55 -9.33
N ALA A 73 7.76 -1.89 -10.45
CA ALA A 73 7.26 -2.84 -11.43
C ALA A 73 7.07 -4.25 -10.84
N GLY A 74 8.04 -4.74 -10.08
CA GLY A 74 7.95 -6.01 -9.37
C GLY A 74 6.82 -6.01 -8.35
N ALA A 75 6.72 -4.97 -7.51
CA ALA A 75 5.67 -4.83 -6.51
C ALA A 75 4.26 -4.77 -7.14
N THR A 76 4.11 -4.06 -8.25
CA THR A 76 2.87 -4.02 -9.01
C THR A 76 2.48 -5.41 -9.50
N THR A 77 3.42 -6.09 -10.16
CA THR A 77 3.22 -7.43 -10.72
C THR A 77 2.84 -8.43 -9.64
N LEU A 78 3.51 -8.37 -8.47
CA LEU A 78 3.21 -9.19 -7.30
C LEU A 78 1.79 -8.94 -6.75
N GLN A 79 1.35 -7.69 -6.67
CA GLN A 79 0.02 -7.37 -6.14
C GLN A 79 -1.10 -7.75 -7.11
N VAL A 80 -0.88 -7.58 -8.42
CA VAL A 80 -1.84 -8.01 -9.45
C VAL A 80 -2.08 -9.51 -9.40
N ALA A 81 -1.04 -10.32 -9.19
CA ALA A 81 -1.16 -11.77 -9.11
C ALA A 81 -1.52 -12.27 -7.70
N GLY A 82 -0.91 -11.74 -6.67
CA GLY A 82 -1.01 -12.21 -5.29
C GLY A 82 -2.41 -12.03 -4.69
N ASN A 83 -3.06 -10.89 -4.96
CA ASN A 83 -4.39 -10.63 -4.41
C ASN A 83 -5.46 -11.63 -4.95
N PRO A 84 -5.53 -11.93 -6.27
CA PRO A 84 -6.41 -12.98 -6.78
C PRO A 84 -6.01 -14.39 -6.32
N ILE A 85 -4.72 -14.71 -6.21
CA ILE A 85 -4.26 -16.00 -5.66
C ILE A 85 -4.80 -16.17 -4.23
N MET A 86 -4.70 -15.12 -3.41
CA MET A 86 -5.24 -15.14 -2.05
C MET A 86 -6.74 -15.45 -2.04
N ARG A 87 -7.50 -14.95 -3.01
CA ARG A 87 -8.92 -15.30 -3.17
C ARG A 87 -9.09 -16.76 -3.53
N ASP A 88 -8.32 -17.29 -4.49
CA ASP A 88 -8.43 -18.67 -4.96
C ASP A 88 -8.15 -19.69 -3.85
N VAL A 89 -7.18 -19.42 -2.98
CA VAL A 89 -6.79 -20.32 -1.87
C VAL A 89 -7.60 -20.09 -0.60
N SER A 90 -8.44 -19.05 -0.55
CA SER A 90 -9.28 -18.76 0.61
C SER A 90 -10.56 -19.56 0.59
N PRO A 91 -11.00 -20.13 1.72
CA PRO A 91 -12.34 -20.69 1.84
C PRO A 91 -13.42 -19.63 1.57
N PRO A 92 -14.64 -20.04 1.13
CA PRO A 92 -15.74 -19.12 0.92
C PRO A 92 -16.02 -18.25 2.16
N GLY A 93 -16.20 -16.93 1.96
CA GLY A 93 -16.46 -15.95 3.03
C GLY A 93 -15.24 -15.49 3.83
N LEU A 94 -14.06 -16.09 3.65
CA LEU A 94 -12.86 -15.78 4.42
C LEU A 94 -11.83 -14.92 3.65
N TYR A 95 -12.15 -14.48 2.44
CA TYR A 95 -11.21 -13.71 1.61
C TYR A 95 -10.74 -12.41 2.27
N SER A 96 -11.66 -11.59 2.80
CA SER A 96 -11.29 -10.33 3.48
C SER A 96 -10.36 -10.56 4.66
N ARG A 97 -10.62 -11.60 5.47
CA ARG A 97 -9.77 -12.01 6.59
C ARG A 97 -8.38 -12.39 6.14
N ASN A 98 -8.30 -13.30 5.17
CA ASN A 98 -7.03 -13.81 4.68
C ASN A 98 -6.21 -12.72 3.95
N LEU A 99 -6.88 -11.82 3.24
CA LEU A 99 -6.23 -10.67 2.62
C LEU A 99 -5.68 -9.70 3.68
N SER A 100 -6.40 -9.46 4.78
CA SER A 100 -5.90 -8.66 5.91
C SER A 100 -4.67 -9.29 6.57
N LEU A 101 -4.66 -10.61 6.76
CA LEU A 101 -3.49 -11.33 7.28
C LEU A 101 -2.30 -11.29 6.32
N ALA A 102 -2.53 -11.38 5.00
CA ALA A 102 -1.46 -11.19 4.01
C ALA A 102 -0.88 -9.77 4.06
N GLN A 103 -1.74 -8.75 4.24
CA GLN A 103 -1.30 -7.37 4.43
C GLN A 103 -0.54 -7.18 5.77
N PHE A 104 -0.85 -7.96 6.82
CA PHE A 104 -0.06 -7.98 8.05
C PHE A 104 1.37 -8.44 7.80
N VAL A 105 1.57 -9.54 7.06
CA VAL A 105 2.92 -10.01 6.69
C VAL A 105 3.67 -8.94 5.88
N LYS A 106 2.99 -8.28 4.94
CA LYS A 106 3.54 -7.14 4.19
C LYS A 106 3.93 -5.98 5.12
N ALA A 107 3.15 -5.70 6.17
CA ALA A 107 3.43 -4.63 7.12
C ALA A 107 4.69 -4.90 7.95
N ILE A 108 4.96 -6.16 8.32
CA ILE A 108 6.22 -6.56 8.96
C ILE A 108 7.40 -6.20 8.04
N GLY A 109 7.29 -6.51 6.75
CA GLY A 109 8.28 -6.10 5.75
C GLY A 109 8.48 -4.59 5.69
N SER A 110 7.39 -3.81 5.68
CA SER A 110 7.46 -2.35 5.68
C SER A 110 8.09 -1.78 6.94
N LEU A 111 7.81 -2.37 8.10
CA LEU A 111 8.40 -1.98 9.38
C LEU A 111 9.91 -2.32 9.45
N SER A 112 10.35 -3.38 8.76
CA SER A 112 11.76 -3.73 8.69
C SER A 112 12.62 -2.67 7.98
N GLY A 113 12.04 -1.92 7.05
CA GLY A 113 12.74 -0.87 6.28
C GLY A 113 13.44 0.18 7.15
N PRO A 114 12.77 0.86 8.07
CA PRO A 114 13.42 1.80 9.00
C PRO A 114 14.24 1.12 10.10
N LEU A 115 13.91 -0.13 10.49
CA LEU A 115 14.57 -0.81 11.61
C LEU A 115 15.92 -1.43 11.21
N LEU A 116 16.01 -2.09 10.06
CA LEU A 116 17.22 -2.77 9.63
C LEU A 116 18.45 -1.84 9.52
N PRO A 117 18.36 -0.62 8.96
CA PRO A 117 19.48 0.31 8.94
C PRO A 117 19.98 0.68 10.33
N VAL A 118 19.06 0.90 11.28
CA VAL A 118 19.41 1.26 12.67
C VAL A 118 20.10 0.10 13.38
N ILE A 119 19.58 -1.12 13.21
CA ILE A 119 20.17 -2.33 13.78
C ILE A 119 21.56 -2.57 13.17
N ALA A 120 21.68 -2.46 11.85
CA ALA A 120 22.95 -2.64 11.14
C ALA A 120 24.03 -1.63 11.59
N ALA A 121 23.66 -0.37 11.73
CA ALA A 121 24.59 0.66 12.18
C ALA A 121 25.00 0.46 13.64
N ARG A 122 24.04 0.16 14.53
CA ARG A 122 24.30 0.10 15.98
C ARG A 122 25.06 -1.16 16.42
N TRP A 123 24.77 -2.33 15.79
CA TRP A 123 25.29 -3.61 16.25
C TRP A 123 26.45 -4.12 15.37
N PHE A 124 26.50 -3.72 14.10
CA PHE A 124 27.48 -4.21 13.15
C PHE A 124 28.35 -3.10 12.54
N GLY A 125 28.13 -1.82 12.88
CA GLY A 125 28.84 -0.70 12.26
C GLY A 125 28.61 -0.58 10.75
N ALA A 126 27.57 -1.22 10.22
CA ALA A 126 27.30 -1.29 8.79
C ALA A 126 26.48 -0.08 8.31
N SER A 127 26.68 0.30 7.05
CA SER A 127 25.88 1.34 6.39
C SER A 127 24.44 0.86 6.14
N TRP A 128 23.51 1.81 6.02
CA TRP A 128 22.12 1.56 5.64
C TRP A 128 21.98 0.77 4.31
N GLN A 129 23.00 0.80 3.47
CA GLN A 129 23.02 0.09 2.19
C GLN A 129 22.91 -1.44 2.33
N VAL A 130 23.22 -1.98 3.51
CA VAL A 130 23.11 -3.42 3.82
C VAL A 130 21.70 -3.98 3.63
N VAL A 131 20.66 -3.14 3.62
CA VAL A 131 19.27 -3.57 3.36
C VAL A 131 19.11 -4.20 1.99
N PHE A 132 19.87 -3.77 0.97
CA PHE A 132 19.74 -4.28 -0.40
C PHE A 132 20.19 -5.75 -0.53
N PRO A 133 21.38 -6.15 -0.06
CA PRO A 133 21.74 -7.57 -0.07
C PRO A 133 20.84 -8.42 0.83
N ILE A 134 20.39 -7.91 1.99
CA ILE A 134 19.45 -8.64 2.86
C ILE A 134 18.13 -8.90 2.15
N TYR A 135 17.52 -7.88 1.55
CA TYR A 135 16.27 -8.04 0.81
C TYR A 135 16.45 -8.86 -0.47
N SER A 136 17.60 -8.74 -1.16
CA SER A 136 17.91 -9.60 -2.32
C SER A 136 17.92 -11.08 -1.92
N ALA A 137 18.56 -11.41 -0.80
CA ALA A 137 18.58 -12.79 -0.28
C ALA A 137 17.15 -13.25 0.10
N ALA A 138 16.38 -12.42 0.78
CA ALA A 138 14.98 -12.74 1.15
C ALA A 138 14.10 -12.98 -0.08
N VAL A 139 14.20 -12.15 -1.12
CA VAL A 139 13.43 -12.33 -2.37
C VAL A 139 13.90 -13.57 -3.12
N ALA A 140 15.22 -13.83 -3.20
CA ALA A 140 15.76 -15.03 -3.83
C ALA A 140 15.25 -16.31 -3.12
N LEU A 141 15.26 -16.35 -1.79
CA LEU A 141 14.71 -17.45 -1.01
C LEU A 141 13.19 -17.59 -1.26
N THR A 142 12.47 -16.49 -1.41
CA THR A 142 11.04 -16.53 -1.73
C THR A 142 10.80 -17.12 -3.13
N VAL A 143 11.62 -16.76 -4.12
CA VAL A 143 11.56 -17.38 -5.47
C VAL A 143 11.73 -18.89 -5.36
N LEU A 144 12.77 -19.33 -4.65
CA LEU A 144 13.06 -20.78 -4.47
C LEU A 144 11.92 -21.50 -3.75
N ALA A 145 11.28 -20.85 -2.77
CA ALA A 145 10.14 -21.42 -2.04
C ALA A 145 8.87 -21.50 -2.90
N VAL A 146 8.62 -20.52 -3.78
CA VAL A 146 7.42 -20.48 -4.63
C VAL A 146 7.52 -21.38 -5.85
N LEU A 147 8.74 -21.65 -6.37
CA LEU A 147 8.95 -22.49 -7.56
C LEU A 147 8.26 -23.87 -7.47
N PRO A 148 8.43 -24.67 -6.39
CA PRO A 148 7.82 -26.00 -6.29
C PRO A 148 6.31 -25.97 -5.95
N LEU A 149 5.75 -24.84 -5.48
CA LEU A 149 4.36 -24.78 -5.05
C LEU A 149 3.41 -25.02 -6.23
N LYS A 150 2.44 -25.87 -6.03
CA LYS A 150 1.30 -26.02 -6.97
C LYS A 150 0.20 -25.08 -6.51
N VAL A 151 -0.15 -24.12 -7.33
CA VAL A 151 -1.26 -23.19 -7.08
C VAL A 151 -2.43 -23.62 -7.95
N GLU A 152 -3.50 -24.07 -7.30
CA GLU A 152 -4.76 -24.36 -7.98
C GLU A 152 -5.50 -23.04 -8.24
N GLU A 153 -5.44 -22.58 -9.47
CA GLU A 153 -6.10 -21.35 -9.89
C GLU A 153 -7.59 -21.62 -10.15
N ARG A 154 -8.45 -21.02 -9.34
CA ARG A 154 -9.90 -21.12 -9.57
C ARG A 154 -10.29 -20.19 -10.72
N ARG A 155 -10.82 -20.79 -11.78
CA ARG A 155 -11.49 -20.06 -12.87
C ARG A 155 -12.99 -20.21 -12.70
N ALA A 156 -13.72 -19.11 -12.68
CA ALA A 156 -15.19 -19.20 -12.77
C ALA A 156 -15.58 -19.77 -14.15
N PRO A 157 -16.60 -20.65 -14.24
CA PRO A 157 -17.02 -21.27 -15.51
C PRO A 157 -17.28 -20.26 -16.64
N ASP A 158 -17.77 -19.05 -16.29
CA ASP A 158 -18.11 -17.97 -17.23
C ASP A 158 -17.06 -16.86 -17.27
N GLN A 159 -15.85 -17.09 -16.75
CA GLN A 159 -14.81 -16.08 -16.68
C GLN A 159 -14.28 -15.78 -18.09
N ARG A 160 -14.68 -14.63 -18.64
CA ARG A 160 -14.13 -14.12 -19.89
C ARG A 160 -12.75 -13.54 -19.67
N PRO A 161 -11.80 -13.76 -20.60
CA PRO A 161 -10.49 -13.11 -20.52
C PRO A 161 -10.66 -11.58 -20.39
N ALA A 162 -9.93 -10.98 -19.46
CA ALA A 162 -9.94 -9.54 -19.32
C ALA A 162 -9.34 -8.89 -20.59
N THR A 163 -9.91 -7.77 -21.01
CA THR A 163 -9.40 -6.93 -22.09
C THR A 163 -9.36 -5.49 -21.59
N LEU A 164 -8.52 -4.64 -22.19
CA LEU A 164 -8.48 -3.22 -21.86
C LEU A 164 -9.88 -2.59 -21.96
N ALA A 165 -10.62 -2.93 -23.01
CA ALA A 165 -12.00 -2.46 -23.18
C ALA A 165 -12.93 -2.93 -22.05
N SER A 166 -12.80 -4.19 -21.59
CA SER A 166 -13.59 -4.68 -20.46
C SER A 166 -13.24 -3.99 -19.15
N CYS A 167 -11.96 -3.68 -18.90
CA CYS A 167 -11.53 -2.90 -17.75
C CYS A 167 -12.10 -1.48 -17.79
N LEU A 168 -12.00 -0.78 -18.93
CA LEU A 168 -12.57 0.56 -19.10
C LEU A 168 -14.09 0.56 -18.98
N LYS A 169 -14.77 -0.47 -19.53
CA LYS A 169 -16.24 -0.63 -19.37
C LYS A 169 -16.64 -0.83 -17.92
N LEU A 170 -15.83 -1.54 -17.12
CA LEU A 170 -16.08 -1.70 -15.68
C LEU A 170 -15.99 -0.37 -14.92
N LEU A 171 -15.10 0.55 -15.31
CA LEU A 171 -15.07 1.91 -14.74
C LEU A 171 -16.33 2.72 -15.05
N GLY A 172 -17.06 2.40 -16.11
CA GLY A 172 -18.39 2.96 -16.38
C GLY A 172 -19.47 2.52 -15.36
N ASN A 173 -19.21 1.46 -14.59
CA ASN A 173 -20.06 1.09 -13.46
C ASN A 173 -19.76 2.01 -12.27
N GLY A 174 -20.72 2.84 -11.88
CA GLY A 174 -20.56 3.82 -10.79
C GLY A 174 -20.08 3.22 -9.47
N TYR A 175 -20.44 1.97 -9.16
CA TYR A 175 -19.94 1.28 -7.97
C TYR A 175 -18.46 0.92 -8.09
N VAL A 176 -18.04 0.39 -9.23
CA VAL A 176 -16.63 0.06 -9.48
C VAL A 176 -15.79 1.33 -9.44
N ALA A 177 -16.23 2.40 -10.10
CA ALA A 177 -15.55 3.70 -10.08
C ALA A 177 -15.41 4.24 -8.65
N LEU A 178 -16.50 4.17 -7.84
CA LEU A 178 -16.50 4.57 -6.43
C LEU A 178 -15.42 3.81 -5.62
N MET A 179 -15.33 2.50 -5.79
CA MET A 179 -14.40 1.65 -5.04
C MET A 179 -12.95 1.78 -5.53
N VAL A 180 -12.73 1.94 -6.84
CA VAL A 180 -11.41 2.22 -7.43
C VAL A 180 -10.87 3.55 -6.91
N LEU A 181 -11.70 4.61 -6.93
CA LEU A 181 -11.33 5.90 -6.36
C LEU A 181 -11.15 5.84 -4.84
N ALA A 182 -11.88 4.97 -4.13
CA ALA A 182 -11.66 4.76 -2.70
C ALA A 182 -10.26 4.21 -2.41
N ILE A 183 -9.74 3.28 -3.22
CA ILE A 183 -8.33 2.84 -3.11
C ILE A 183 -7.37 3.97 -3.46
N PHE A 184 -7.62 4.72 -4.54
CA PHE A 184 -6.78 5.84 -4.94
C PHE A 184 -6.59 6.85 -3.80
N PHE A 185 -7.69 7.32 -3.23
CA PHE A 185 -7.65 8.27 -2.14
C PHE A 185 -7.10 7.67 -0.84
N TYR A 186 -7.44 6.42 -0.54
CA TYR A 186 -6.93 5.75 0.65
C TYR A 186 -5.41 5.58 0.60
N VAL A 187 -4.86 5.01 -0.48
CA VAL A 187 -3.41 4.78 -0.58
C VAL A 187 -2.66 6.11 -0.63
N GLY A 188 -3.23 7.11 -1.33
CA GLY A 188 -2.72 8.46 -1.30
C GLY A 188 -2.68 9.05 0.12
N ALA A 189 -3.75 8.87 0.90
CA ALA A 189 -3.79 9.33 2.30
C ALA A 189 -2.78 8.57 3.18
N GLU A 190 -2.64 7.24 3.03
CA GLU A 190 -1.69 6.42 3.78
C GLU A 190 -0.26 6.92 3.59
N VAL A 191 0.15 7.14 2.33
CA VAL A 191 1.49 7.64 2.00
C VAL A 191 1.67 9.08 2.45
N SER A 192 0.66 9.95 2.26
CA SER A 192 0.70 11.34 2.71
C SER A 192 0.90 11.46 4.22
N VAL A 193 0.12 10.70 5.00
CA VAL A 193 0.22 10.71 6.47
C VAL A 193 1.60 10.20 6.89
N SER A 194 2.05 9.05 6.37
CA SER A 194 3.34 8.48 6.76
C SER A 194 4.53 9.41 6.45
N ALA A 195 4.50 10.09 5.31
CA ALA A 195 5.53 11.04 4.90
C ALA A 195 5.41 12.39 5.63
N GLY A 196 4.19 12.81 5.97
CA GLY A 196 3.92 14.09 6.61
C GLY A 196 4.20 14.14 8.11
N ILE A 197 4.14 13.00 8.82
CA ILE A 197 4.37 12.92 10.27
C ILE A 197 5.69 13.57 10.70
N PRO A 198 6.85 13.27 10.09
CA PRO A 198 8.12 13.88 10.46
C PRO A 198 8.11 15.40 10.35
N LEU A 199 7.62 15.91 9.24
CA LEU A 199 7.54 17.36 9.00
C LEU A 199 6.61 18.05 10.00
N TYR A 200 5.46 17.47 10.27
CA TYR A 200 4.50 17.99 11.24
C TYR A 200 5.07 18.06 12.66
N LEU A 201 5.72 16.97 13.13
CA LEU A 201 6.30 16.93 14.47
C LEU A 201 7.45 17.94 14.64
N LYS A 202 8.26 18.12 13.59
CA LYS A 202 9.33 19.11 13.57
C LYS A 202 8.78 20.53 13.56
N ASP A 203 7.85 20.83 12.63
CA ASP A 203 7.30 22.17 12.42
C ASP A 203 6.53 22.65 13.66
N ARG A 204 5.68 21.81 14.22
CA ARG A 204 4.78 22.21 15.29
C ARG A 204 5.36 22.09 16.70
N PHE A 205 6.25 21.14 16.95
CA PHE A 205 6.75 20.82 18.28
C PHE A 205 8.29 20.87 18.41
N GLY A 206 8.99 21.17 17.32
CA GLY A 206 10.46 21.19 17.32
C GLY A 206 11.10 19.82 17.57
N ILE A 207 10.35 18.72 17.40
CA ILE A 207 10.85 17.37 17.67
C ILE A 207 11.74 16.90 16.53
N ASP A 208 13.02 16.67 16.82
CA ASP A 208 13.98 16.09 15.88
C ASP A 208 13.82 14.56 15.86
N ILE A 209 13.26 14.08 14.77
CA ILE A 209 12.92 12.66 14.56
C ILE A 209 14.15 11.79 14.33
N ALA A 210 15.25 12.36 13.84
CA ALA A 210 16.51 11.64 13.68
C ALA A 210 17.03 11.10 15.02
N ARG A 211 16.67 11.73 16.14
CA ARG A 211 17.03 11.31 17.49
C ARG A 211 16.05 10.32 18.12
N THR A 212 14.77 10.33 17.72
CA THR A 212 13.71 9.56 18.38
C THR A 212 13.27 8.32 17.60
N GLY A 213 13.74 8.13 16.37
CA GLY A 213 13.60 6.94 15.48
C GLY A 213 12.21 6.29 15.38
N LEU A 214 11.61 5.92 16.48
CA LEU A 214 10.33 5.22 16.56
C LEU A 214 9.10 6.14 16.72
N LEU A 215 9.28 7.36 17.24
CA LEU A 215 8.17 8.29 17.54
C LEU A 215 7.59 8.99 16.31
N GLY A 216 8.28 8.91 15.17
CA GLY A 216 7.78 9.45 13.90
C GLY A 216 6.89 8.46 13.16
N THR A 217 7.23 8.19 11.90
CA THR A 217 6.51 7.27 11.03
C THR A 217 6.44 5.84 11.57
N GLY A 218 7.41 5.45 12.45
CA GLY A 218 7.45 4.10 13.04
C GLY A 218 6.21 3.77 13.88
N LEU A 219 5.70 4.74 14.65
CA LEU A 219 4.49 4.55 15.47
C LEU A 219 3.25 4.29 14.59
N PHE A 220 3.15 5.02 13.47
CA PHE A 220 2.08 4.82 12.49
C PHE A 220 2.16 3.44 11.83
N PHE A 221 3.35 3.00 11.39
CA PHE A 221 3.53 1.66 10.81
C PHE A 221 3.35 0.53 11.83
N LEU A 222 3.73 0.76 13.09
CA LEU A 222 3.44 -0.18 14.17
C LEU A 222 1.93 -0.36 14.34
N ALA A 223 1.18 0.75 14.36
CA ALA A 223 -0.28 0.71 14.45
C ALA A 223 -0.91 0.02 13.24
N LEU A 224 -0.42 0.30 12.02
CA LEU A 224 -0.83 -0.42 10.81
C LEU A 224 -0.61 -1.93 10.95
N THR A 225 0.54 -2.35 11.48
CA THR A 225 0.88 -3.76 11.65
C THR A 225 -0.05 -4.43 12.65
N ILE A 226 -0.24 -3.82 13.82
CA ILE A 226 -1.18 -4.29 14.85
C ILE A 226 -2.61 -4.33 14.30
N GLY A 227 -3.04 -3.27 13.61
CA GLY A 227 -4.38 -3.17 13.05
C GLY A 227 -4.67 -4.20 11.96
N ARG A 228 -3.69 -4.55 11.12
CA ARG A 228 -3.82 -5.61 10.10
C ARG A 228 -3.95 -6.98 10.73
N PHE A 229 -3.15 -7.27 11.76
CA PHE A 229 -3.26 -8.51 12.51
C PHE A 229 -4.61 -8.62 13.24
N SER A 230 -4.96 -7.61 14.04
CA SER A 230 -6.23 -7.59 14.77
C SER A 230 -7.44 -7.61 13.83
N GLY A 231 -7.36 -6.93 12.69
CA GLY A 231 -8.39 -6.96 11.66
C GLY A 231 -8.62 -8.35 11.08
N GLY A 232 -7.54 -9.10 10.82
CA GLY A 232 -7.63 -10.50 10.42
C GLY A 232 -8.36 -11.38 11.46
N ILE A 233 -8.20 -11.07 12.76
CA ILE A 233 -8.91 -11.76 13.84
C ILE A 233 -10.37 -11.29 13.93
N LEU A 234 -10.61 -9.98 13.93
CA LEU A 234 -11.95 -9.39 14.08
C LEU A 234 -12.89 -9.80 12.93
N LEU A 235 -12.37 -10.02 11.73
CA LEU A 235 -13.15 -10.50 10.58
C LEU A 235 -13.68 -11.94 10.72
N ASN A 236 -13.36 -12.67 11.80
CA ASN A 236 -14.06 -13.92 12.14
C ASN A 236 -15.48 -13.67 12.69
N TRP A 237 -15.71 -12.48 13.29
CA TRP A 237 -16.96 -12.14 13.96
C TRP A 237 -17.69 -10.95 13.33
N MET A 238 -16.98 -10.12 12.57
CA MET A 238 -17.52 -8.90 11.98
C MET A 238 -17.73 -9.05 10.47
N LYS A 239 -18.84 -8.52 9.98
CA LYS A 239 -19.09 -8.42 8.53
C LYS A 239 -18.10 -7.42 7.90
N PRO A 240 -17.45 -7.75 6.76
CA PRO A 240 -16.48 -6.87 6.11
C PRO A 240 -16.99 -5.45 5.85
N LYS A 241 -18.25 -5.29 5.40
CA LYS A 241 -18.86 -3.98 5.13
C LYS A 241 -18.97 -3.10 6.38
N SER A 242 -19.36 -3.69 7.52
CA SER A 242 -19.47 -2.96 8.80
C SER A 242 -18.09 -2.60 9.33
N PHE A 243 -17.13 -3.53 9.25
CA PHE A 243 -15.75 -3.29 9.68
C PHE A 243 -15.09 -2.20 8.84
N PHE A 244 -15.37 -2.13 7.53
CA PHE A 244 -14.90 -1.06 6.65
C PHE A 244 -15.35 0.33 7.14
N LEU A 245 -16.61 0.50 7.51
CA LEU A 245 -17.06 1.79 8.06
C LEU A 245 -16.38 2.11 9.39
N ILE A 246 -16.26 1.15 10.30
CA ILE A 246 -15.62 1.36 11.62
C ILE A 246 -14.17 1.81 11.44
N THR A 247 -13.40 1.17 10.56
CA THR A 247 -12.00 1.56 10.29
C THR A 247 -11.91 2.97 9.72
N CYS A 248 -12.83 3.39 8.84
CA CYS A 248 -12.90 4.76 8.35
C CYS A 248 -13.20 5.78 9.48
N LEU A 249 -14.14 5.48 10.37
CA LEU A 249 -14.48 6.37 11.49
C LEU A 249 -13.31 6.52 12.47
N ILE A 250 -12.60 5.44 12.77
CA ILE A 250 -11.37 5.47 13.58
C ILE A 250 -10.32 6.36 12.90
N SER A 251 -10.16 6.24 11.58
CA SER A 251 -9.23 7.06 10.79
C SER A 251 -9.56 8.54 10.87
N ILE A 252 -10.83 8.90 10.73
CA ILE A 252 -11.30 10.31 10.85
C ILE A 252 -11.02 10.84 12.26
N ALA A 253 -11.36 10.08 13.30
CA ALA A 253 -11.09 10.48 14.69
C ALA A 253 -9.61 10.74 14.93
N GLY A 254 -8.72 9.85 14.44
CA GLY A 254 -7.28 10.04 14.51
C GLY A 254 -6.82 11.30 13.76
N LEU A 255 -7.24 11.50 12.51
CA LEU A 255 -6.86 12.66 11.70
C LEU A 255 -7.36 13.98 12.29
N LEU A 256 -8.57 14.02 12.84
CA LEU A 256 -9.09 15.22 13.52
C LEU A 256 -8.32 15.53 14.80
N GLY A 257 -7.89 14.51 15.55
CA GLY A 257 -7.13 14.69 16.77
C GLY A 257 -5.74 15.30 16.58
N ILE A 258 -5.16 15.22 15.36
CA ILE A 258 -3.88 15.83 15.02
C ILE A 258 -3.94 17.39 15.16
N PHE A 259 -5.13 17.98 15.06
CA PHE A 259 -5.31 19.43 15.17
C PHE A 259 -5.25 19.96 16.61
N PHE A 260 -5.23 19.08 17.63
CA PHE A 260 -5.02 19.50 19.02
C PHE A 260 -3.56 19.94 19.28
N PRO A 261 -3.33 20.94 20.12
CA PRO A 261 -2.01 21.53 20.35
C PRO A 261 -1.18 20.75 21.38
N SER A 262 -1.06 19.42 21.24
CA SER A 262 -0.28 18.58 22.16
C SER A 262 0.46 17.50 21.40
N ALA A 263 1.77 17.40 21.60
CA ALA A 263 2.62 16.38 20.95
C ALA A 263 2.20 14.95 21.34
N ALA A 264 1.86 14.73 22.61
CA ALA A 264 1.41 13.42 23.09
C ALA A 264 0.06 13.02 22.47
N VAL A 265 -0.89 13.97 22.37
CA VAL A 265 -2.16 13.75 21.70
C VAL A 265 -1.95 13.48 20.22
N SER A 266 -1.10 14.24 19.53
CA SER A 266 -0.77 14.02 18.12
C SER A 266 -0.16 12.63 17.89
N ALA A 267 0.76 12.18 18.74
CA ALA A 267 1.36 10.84 18.66
C ALA A 267 0.31 9.73 18.82
N ALA A 268 -0.58 9.88 19.82
CA ALA A 268 -1.70 8.95 20.02
C ALA A 268 -2.67 8.95 18.82
N CYS A 269 -2.89 10.12 18.21
CA CYS A 269 -3.76 10.27 17.05
C CYS A 269 -3.12 9.70 15.78
N PHE A 270 -1.81 9.78 15.58
CA PHE A 270 -1.12 9.08 14.51
C PHE A 270 -1.20 7.56 14.68
N PHE A 271 -1.07 7.07 15.90
CA PHE A 271 -1.27 5.66 16.18
C PHE A 271 -2.73 5.24 15.88
N LEU A 272 -3.71 6.01 16.32
CA LEU A 272 -5.12 5.75 16.05
C LEU A 272 -5.42 5.78 14.54
N THR A 273 -4.86 6.74 13.81
CA THR A 273 -4.97 6.83 12.34
C THR A 273 -4.39 5.58 11.67
N GLY A 274 -3.23 5.10 12.12
CA GLY A 274 -2.61 3.87 11.64
C GLY A 274 -3.48 2.64 11.86
N LEU A 275 -4.10 2.50 13.05
CA LEU A 275 -5.06 1.43 13.33
C LEU A 275 -6.28 1.48 12.39
N GLY A 276 -6.83 2.67 12.18
CA GLY A 276 -7.95 2.87 11.26
C GLY A 276 -7.58 2.55 9.81
N PHE A 277 -6.42 2.99 9.34
CA PHE A 277 -5.95 2.75 7.97
C PHE A 277 -5.69 1.27 7.68
N ALA A 278 -5.33 0.50 8.69
CA ALA A 278 -4.78 -0.84 8.56
C ALA A 278 -5.56 -1.78 7.62
N ASN A 279 -6.89 -1.74 7.69
CA ASN A 279 -7.74 -2.69 6.98
C ASN A 279 -8.56 -2.08 5.83
N ILE A 280 -8.44 -0.78 5.55
CA ILE A 280 -9.21 -0.13 4.48
C ILE A 280 -8.90 -0.77 3.12
N PHE A 281 -7.60 -0.91 2.76
CA PHE A 281 -7.21 -1.51 1.47
C PHE A 281 -7.77 -2.94 1.31
N PRO A 282 -7.51 -3.90 2.20
CA PRO A 282 -7.98 -5.27 2.03
C PRO A 282 -9.51 -5.36 2.02
N LEU A 283 -10.22 -4.51 2.76
CA LEU A 283 -11.68 -4.49 2.78
C LEU A 283 -12.26 -3.93 1.48
N VAL A 284 -11.79 -2.77 1.02
CA VAL A 284 -12.24 -2.19 -0.26
C VAL A 284 -11.98 -3.17 -1.38
N PHE A 285 -10.78 -3.76 -1.41
CA PHE A 285 -10.37 -4.71 -2.45
C PHE A 285 -11.26 -5.96 -2.44
N SER A 286 -11.36 -6.64 -1.30
CA SER A 286 -12.11 -7.90 -1.19
C SER A 286 -13.60 -7.73 -1.43
N ILE A 287 -14.23 -6.70 -0.83
CA ILE A 287 -15.66 -6.40 -1.04
C ILE A 287 -15.96 -6.16 -2.52
N THR A 288 -15.08 -5.43 -3.22
CA THR A 288 -15.30 -5.13 -4.64
C THR A 288 -15.15 -6.38 -5.51
N VAL A 289 -14.08 -7.15 -5.30
CA VAL A 289 -13.81 -8.37 -6.09
C VAL A 289 -14.88 -9.44 -5.84
N ASP A 290 -15.32 -9.60 -4.59
CA ASP A 290 -16.39 -10.56 -4.24
C ASP A 290 -17.77 -10.15 -4.77
N SER A 291 -17.99 -8.85 -5.00
CA SER A 291 -19.26 -8.37 -5.58
C SER A 291 -19.44 -8.74 -7.06
N MET A 292 -18.36 -9.03 -7.78
CA MET A 292 -18.37 -9.37 -9.22
C MET A 292 -17.36 -10.48 -9.54
N PRO A 293 -17.58 -11.73 -9.09
CA PRO A 293 -16.61 -12.81 -9.23
C PRO A 293 -16.20 -13.12 -10.66
N ALA A 294 -17.10 -12.95 -11.63
CA ALA A 294 -16.83 -13.14 -13.05
C ALA A 294 -15.78 -12.16 -13.62
N HIS A 295 -15.58 -11.03 -12.97
CA HIS A 295 -14.62 -9.97 -13.38
C HIS A 295 -13.44 -9.82 -12.43
N ALA A 296 -13.18 -10.80 -11.56
CA ALA A 296 -12.21 -10.71 -10.48
C ALA A 296 -10.81 -10.26 -10.93
N ASN A 297 -10.30 -10.78 -12.05
CA ASN A 297 -8.97 -10.42 -12.57
C ASN A 297 -8.93 -8.99 -13.12
N ALA A 298 -9.95 -8.58 -13.88
CA ALA A 298 -10.06 -7.22 -14.39
C ALA A 298 -10.21 -6.20 -13.25
N LEU A 299 -11.05 -6.51 -12.25
CA LEU A 299 -11.20 -5.69 -11.04
C LEU A 299 -9.90 -5.61 -10.26
N SER A 300 -9.18 -6.73 -10.09
CA SER A 300 -7.88 -6.73 -9.42
C SER A 300 -6.89 -5.78 -10.11
N GLY A 301 -6.79 -5.86 -11.44
CA GLY A 301 -5.96 -4.93 -12.22
C GLY A 301 -6.34 -3.46 -12.00
N LEU A 302 -7.65 -3.13 -12.07
CA LEU A 302 -8.15 -1.76 -11.83
C LEU A 302 -7.87 -1.29 -10.40
N MET A 303 -8.12 -2.13 -9.40
CA MET A 303 -7.90 -1.79 -7.99
C MET A 303 -6.42 -1.59 -7.67
N VAL A 304 -5.52 -2.38 -8.29
CA VAL A 304 -4.08 -2.20 -8.14
C VAL A 304 -3.59 -0.96 -8.89
N THR A 305 -4.17 -0.63 -10.06
CA THR A 305 -3.90 0.63 -10.76
C THR A 305 -4.17 1.84 -9.87
N ALA A 306 -5.24 1.80 -9.08
CA ALA A 306 -5.61 2.90 -8.18
C ALA A 306 -4.56 3.21 -7.09
N ILE A 307 -3.62 2.29 -6.81
CA ILE A 307 -2.48 2.54 -5.89
C ILE A 307 -1.61 3.72 -6.36
N VAL A 308 -1.69 4.09 -7.64
CA VAL A 308 -1.03 5.29 -8.18
C VAL A 308 -1.45 6.59 -7.45
N GLY A 309 -2.54 6.59 -6.68
CA GLY A 309 -2.90 7.68 -5.77
C GLY A 309 -1.77 8.10 -4.82
N ALA A 310 -0.89 7.15 -4.46
CA ALA A 310 0.33 7.43 -3.70
C ALA A 310 1.34 8.34 -4.41
N ALA A 311 1.25 8.48 -5.73
CA ALA A 311 2.08 9.42 -6.49
C ALA A 311 1.48 10.84 -6.55
N PHE A 312 0.16 10.98 -6.42
CA PHE A 312 -0.52 12.25 -6.64
C PHE A 312 -0.98 12.96 -5.36
N VAL A 313 -1.46 12.21 -4.36
CA VAL A 313 -2.02 12.82 -3.14
C VAL A 313 -0.94 13.45 -2.24
N PRO A 314 0.24 12.84 -2.02
CA PRO A 314 1.28 13.47 -1.19
C PRO A 314 1.79 14.82 -1.73
N PRO A 315 2.04 15.00 -3.04
CA PRO A 315 2.37 16.34 -3.58
C PRO A 315 1.27 17.37 -3.34
N LEU A 316 -0.01 16.97 -3.44
CA LEU A 316 -1.13 17.85 -3.12
C LEU A 316 -1.13 18.26 -1.64
N MET A 317 -0.83 17.32 -0.74
CA MET A 317 -0.66 17.63 0.70
C MET A 317 0.48 18.63 0.91
N GLY A 318 1.63 18.44 0.24
CA GLY A 318 2.76 19.37 0.28
C GLY A 318 2.36 20.76 -0.20
N TYR A 319 1.67 20.85 -1.33
CA TYR A 319 1.19 22.11 -1.89
C TYR A 319 0.25 22.86 -0.92
N VAL A 320 -0.69 22.16 -0.28
CA VAL A 320 -1.58 22.77 0.73
C VAL A 320 -0.79 23.23 1.96
N SER A 321 0.23 22.46 2.38
CA SER A 321 1.11 22.86 3.47
C SER A 321 1.87 24.16 3.16
N ASP A 322 2.42 24.26 1.95
CA ASP A 322 3.17 25.43 1.49
C ASP A 322 2.26 26.67 1.40
N LEU A 323 1.06 26.54 0.82
CA LEU A 323 0.08 27.64 0.74
C LEU A 323 -0.34 28.15 2.11
N ALA A 324 -0.50 27.28 3.08
CA ALA A 324 -0.95 27.63 4.41
C ALA A 324 0.23 28.03 5.35
N GLY A 325 1.48 27.85 4.93
CA GLY A 325 2.66 28.04 5.77
C GLY A 325 2.66 27.11 7.00
N SER A 326 2.03 25.93 6.92
CA SER A 326 1.86 25.02 8.05
C SER A 326 1.78 23.58 7.60
N ALA A 327 2.67 22.72 8.11
CA ALA A 327 2.62 21.29 7.87
C ALA A 327 1.29 20.65 8.37
N GLN A 328 0.69 21.23 9.41
CA GLN A 328 -0.60 20.76 9.95
C GLN A 328 -1.75 20.94 8.95
N ALA A 329 -1.79 22.05 8.22
CA ALA A 329 -2.82 22.33 7.24
C ALA A 329 -2.83 21.27 6.10
N GLY A 330 -1.66 20.74 5.74
CA GLY A 330 -1.54 19.68 4.75
C GLY A 330 -2.36 18.43 5.11
N PHE A 331 -2.55 18.13 6.40
CA PHE A 331 -3.34 16.97 6.84
C PHE A 331 -4.83 17.08 6.53
N LEU A 332 -5.32 18.25 6.09
CA LEU A 332 -6.67 18.38 5.53
C LEU A 332 -6.85 17.55 4.25
N VAL A 333 -5.76 17.34 3.47
CA VAL A 333 -5.82 16.54 2.24
C VAL A 333 -6.11 15.06 2.53
N PRO A 334 -5.32 14.34 3.36
CA PRO A 334 -5.67 12.97 3.74
C PRO A 334 -6.99 12.88 4.50
N LEU A 335 -7.40 13.89 5.27
CA LEU A 335 -8.70 13.92 5.90
C LEU A 335 -9.85 13.96 4.86
N ALA A 336 -9.76 14.83 3.86
CA ALA A 336 -10.72 14.88 2.75
C ALA A 336 -10.77 13.56 1.97
N ALA A 337 -9.59 12.95 1.73
CA ALA A 337 -9.50 11.64 1.08
C ALA A 337 -10.23 10.55 1.88
N ILE A 338 -10.06 10.50 3.21
CA ILE A 338 -10.74 9.51 4.06
C ILE A 338 -12.24 9.80 4.21
N LEU A 339 -12.66 11.05 4.14
CA LEU A 339 -14.10 11.39 4.06
C LEU A 339 -14.73 10.79 2.80
N TYR A 340 -14.07 10.87 1.64
CA TYR A 340 -14.53 10.19 0.43
C TYR A 340 -14.60 8.67 0.62
N VAL A 341 -13.56 8.05 1.20
CA VAL A 341 -13.53 6.60 1.49
C VAL A 341 -14.65 6.20 2.43
N THR A 342 -14.98 7.06 3.41
CA THR A 342 -16.10 6.85 4.32
C THR A 342 -17.45 6.90 3.60
N ALA A 343 -17.62 7.82 2.64
CA ALA A 343 -18.81 7.85 1.79
C ALA A 343 -18.95 6.56 0.98
N ALA A 344 -17.85 6.00 0.46
CA ALA A 344 -17.85 4.71 -0.20
C ALA A 344 -18.24 3.56 0.76
N ALA A 345 -17.76 3.59 2.01
CA ALA A 345 -18.15 2.62 3.04
C ALA A 345 -19.65 2.66 3.35
N LEU A 346 -20.20 3.86 3.50
CA LEU A 346 -21.65 4.07 3.72
C LEU A 346 -22.48 3.58 2.54
N ALA A 347 -22.05 3.85 1.30
CA ALA A 347 -22.71 3.35 0.10
C ALA A 347 -22.72 1.82 0.05
N ASN A 348 -21.64 1.15 0.51
CA ASN A 348 -21.56 -0.30 0.61
C ASN A 348 -22.51 -0.90 1.65
N LEU A 349 -22.73 -0.23 2.78
CA LEU A 349 -23.69 -0.68 3.79
C LEU A 349 -25.14 -0.61 3.27
N ARG A 350 -25.48 0.45 2.53
CA ARG A 350 -26.82 0.65 1.96
C ARG A 350 -27.13 -0.31 0.81
N ARG A 351 -26.12 -0.81 0.13
CA ARG A 351 -26.24 -1.91 -0.82
C ARG A 351 -26.47 -3.21 -0.03
N ALA A 352 -27.72 -3.39 0.37
CA ALA A 352 -28.16 -4.61 1.02
C ALA A 352 -27.76 -5.85 0.19
N ALA A 353 -27.55 -6.94 0.91
CA ALA A 353 -27.17 -8.22 0.41
C ALA A 353 -28.12 -8.72 -0.67
#